data_03f47e1b8fd90fed424e7d887b9732c6
#
_entry.id   03f47e1b8fd90fed424e7d887b9732c6
#
_cell.length_a   1.000
_cell.length_b   1.000
_cell.length_c   1.000
_cell.angle_alpha   90.00
_cell.angle_beta   90.00
_cell.angle_gamma   90.00
#
_symmetry.space_group_name_H-M   'P 1'
#
loop_
_entity.id
_entity.type
_entity.pdbx_description
1 polymer ?
#
loop_
_entity_poly.entity_id
_entity_poly.type
_entity_poly.pdbx_seq_one_letter_code
_entity_poly.pdbx_strand_id
1 'polypeptide(L)'
;MRFRPVLFLLLFTLTMAFCLVLAGPASAEGERYDRLEVPVPVPLVEENPSRDLEAEVIVAAFTRANKSLDRPTASKYAHHVLEAALEFGVDPFMIASIIIRESTVRQNARSRYALGLMQINWKAHRKGLTKAFREINTADDLLKPRNNVLAGTYIFSWYLKSCGGDVDRALSRYLGRSGGKYVSKVLLCAQDMKKELEKFRKKYGTLPHAVPFPRPML
;
A
#
# COMPACT_ATOMS: atom_id res chain seq x y z
N MET A 1 47.87 55.89 -28.64
CA MET A 1 47.60 54.50 -28.93
C MET A 1 46.24 54.10 -28.32
N ARG A 2 45.31 53.79 -29.17
CA ARG A 2 43.92 53.47 -28.78
C ARG A 2 43.84 51.95 -28.49
N PHE A 3 43.46 51.55 -27.28
CA PHE A 3 43.07 50.17 -26.99
C PHE A 3 41.56 50.12 -26.83
N ARG A 4 40.96 49.17 -27.55
CA ARG A 4 39.52 48.99 -27.73
C ARG A 4 38.90 48.24 -26.54
N PRO A 5 37.78 48.74 -25.99
CA PRO A 5 37.02 48.05 -24.94
C PRO A 5 35.87 47.24 -25.59
N VAL A 6 36.15 46.15 -26.27
CA VAL A 6 35.08 45.30 -26.87
C VAL A 6 35.14 43.86 -26.37
N LEU A 7 36.16 43.48 -25.61
CA LEU A 7 36.31 42.08 -25.17
C LEU A 7 35.80 41.80 -23.74
N PHE A 8 35.32 42.83 -23.02
CA PHE A 8 34.82 42.65 -21.66
C PHE A 8 33.28 42.48 -21.56
N LEU A 9 32.55 42.70 -22.64
CA LEU A 9 31.09 42.63 -22.62
C LEU A 9 30.54 41.25 -23.01
N LEU A 10 31.38 40.36 -23.56
CA LEU A 10 30.96 39.02 -23.97
C LEU A 10 31.17 37.89 -22.92
N LEU A 11 31.93 38.19 -21.86
CA LEU A 11 32.10 37.23 -20.76
C LEU A 11 31.07 37.41 -19.63
N PHE A 12 30.31 38.51 -19.59
CA PHE A 12 29.32 38.74 -18.53
C PHE A 12 27.91 38.24 -18.85
N THR A 13 27.65 37.90 -20.10
CA THR A 13 26.34 37.36 -20.51
C THR A 13 26.27 35.83 -20.45
N LEU A 14 27.37 35.12 -20.29
CA LEU A 14 27.40 33.66 -20.25
C LEU A 14 27.33 33.07 -18.83
N THR A 15 27.55 33.92 -17.80
CA THR A 15 27.47 33.46 -16.38
C THR A 15 26.10 33.64 -15.74
N MET A 16 25.18 34.39 -16.34
CA MET A 16 23.82 34.58 -15.81
C MET A 16 22.82 33.51 -16.32
N ALA A 17 23.16 32.73 -17.34
CA ALA A 17 22.29 31.65 -17.86
C ALA A 17 22.47 30.30 -17.12
N PHE A 18 23.48 30.16 -16.25
CA PHE A 18 23.74 28.89 -15.56
C PHE A 18 23.21 28.80 -14.13
N CYS A 19 22.70 29.90 -13.56
CA CYS A 19 22.13 29.90 -12.20
C CYS A 19 20.61 29.74 -12.15
N LEU A 20 19.90 29.54 -13.30
CA LEU A 20 18.45 29.42 -13.32
C LEU A 20 17.94 27.97 -13.47
N VAL A 21 18.80 26.95 -13.35
CA VAL A 21 18.41 25.53 -13.54
C VAL A 21 18.43 24.72 -12.22
N LEU A 22 18.73 25.31 -11.08
CA LEU A 22 18.77 24.57 -9.79
C LEU A 22 17.70 24.97 -8.76
N ALA A 23 16.72 25.77 -9.14
CA ALA A 23 15.50 25.92 -8.33
C ALA A 23 14.42 24.99 -8.87
N GLY A 24 14.52 23.71 -8.57
CA GLY A 24 13.41 22.77 -8.73
C GLY A 24 12.26 23.21 -7.82
N PRO A 25 11.00 23.19 -8.30
CA PRO A 25 9.86 23.64 -7.50
C PRO A 25 9.68 22.74 -6.29
N ALA A 26 9.88 23.29 -5.12
CA ALA A 26 9.56 22.70 -3.83
C ALA A 26 8.04 22.76 -3.63
N SER A 27 7.27 21.97 -4.37
CA SER A 27 5.82 21.77 -4.13
C SER A 27 5.20 20.70 -5.04
N ALA A 28 5.84 19.53 -5.18
CA ALA A 28 5.34 18.48 -6.08
C ALA A 28 4.62 17.32 -5.37
N GLU A 29 4.31 17.42 -4.07
CA GLU A 29 3.58 16.32 -3.41
C GLU A 29 2.06 16.33 -3.68
N GLY A 30 1.49 17.45 -4.14
CA GLY A 30 0.07 17.56 -4.46
C GLY A 30 -0.33 17.03 -5.85
N GLU A 31 0.60 16.99 -6.80
CA GLU A 31 0.29 16.66 -8.20
C GLU A 31 0.49 15.19 -8.57
N ARG A 32 1.11 14.39 -7.70
CA ARG A 32 1.52 13.01 -8.04
C ARG A 32 0.38 11.99 -8.06
N TYR A 33 -0.76 12.29 -7.45
CA TYR A 33 -1.91 11.38 -7.46
C TYR A 33 -2.78 11.48 -8.73
N ASP A 34 -2.58 12.51 -9.56
CA ASP A 34 -3.40 12.75 -10.75
C ASP A 34 -3.20 11.75 -11.90
N ARG A 35 -2.16 10.92 -11.85
CA ARG A 35 -1.82 9.98 -12.93
C ARG A 35 -2.13 8.53 -12.65
N LEU A 36 -2.67 8.19 -11.48
CA LEU A 36 -3.14 6.82 -11.26
C LEU A 36 -4.59 6.72 -11.75
N GLU A 37 -4.78 6.10 -12.89
CA GLU A 37 -6.10 5.64 -13.30
C GLU A 37 -6.59 4.66 -12.23
N VAL A 38 -7.76 4.94 -11.65
CA VAL A 38 -8.43 4.00 -10.75
C VAL A 38 -8.87 2.83 -11.60
N PRO A 39 -8.44 1.60 -11.32
CA PRO A 39 -8.87 0.45 -12.10
C PRO A 39 -10.40 0.36 -12.14
N VAL A 40 -10.95 0.08 -13.32
CA VAL A 40 -12.39 -0.18 -13.49
C VAL A 40 -12.77 -1.38 -12.60
N PRO A 41 -13.91 -1.34 -11.88
CA PRO A 41 -14.33 -2.45 -11.04
C PRO A 41 -14.36 -3.76 -11.83
N VAL A 42 -13.57 -4.75 -11.37
CA VAL A 42 -13.54 -6.08 -11.96
C VAL A 42 -14.85 -6.80 -11.62
N PRO A 43 -15.52 -7.48 -12.58
CA PRO A 43 -16.75 -8.21 -12.31
C PRO A 43 -16.56 -9.29 -11.24
N LEU A 44 -17.66 -9.62 -10.57
CA LEU A 44 -17.76 -10.56 -9.45
C LEU A 44 -16.90 -11.81 -9.67
N VAL A 45 -16.07 -12.06 -8.67
CA VAL A 45 -15.01 -13.06 -8.62
C VAL A 45 -15.57 -14.47 -8.87
N GLU A 46 -15.13 -15.13 -9.93
CA GLU A 46 -15.21 -16.59 -10.06
C GLU A 46 -14.53 -17.25 -8.85
N GLU A 47 -15.18 -18.28 -8.30
CA GLU A 47 -14.64 -19.07 -7.20
C GLU A 47 -13.26 -19.62 -7.61
N ASN A 48 -12.21 -19.07 -7.07
CA ASN A 48 -10.83 -19.48 -7.34
C ASN A 48 -10.28 -20.20 -6.10
N PRO A 49 -10.17 -21.55 -6.12
CA PRO A 49 -9.71 -22.34 -4.97
C PRO A 49 -8.35 -21.90 -4.42
N SER A 50 -7.52 -21.29 -5.25
CA SER A 50 -6.23 -20.74 -4.80
C SER A 50 -6.42 -19.54 -3.87
N ARG A 51 -7.46 -18.72 -4.07
CA ARG A 51 -7.76 -17.56 -3.25
C ARG A 51 -8.32 -17.93 -1.88
N ASP A 52 -9.07 -19.02 -1.82
CA ASP A 52 -9.60 -19.52 -0.55
C ASP A 52 -8.45 -19.96 0.38
N LEU A 53 -7.43 -20.62 -0.17
CA LEU A 53 -6.23 -20.98 0.59
C LEU A 53 -5.43 -19.76 1.02
N GLU A 54 -5.31 -18.74 0.18
CA GLU A 54 -4.66 -17.46 0.53
C GLU A 54 -5.42 -16.76 1.68
N ALA A 55 -6.76 -16.73 1.59
CA ALA A 55 -7.60 -16.17 2.66
C ALA A 55 -7.35 -16.90 3.99
N GLU A 56 -7.34 -18.24 3.98
CA GLU A 56 -7.10 -19.05 5.19
C GLU A 56 -5.73 -18.78 5.81
N VAL A 57 -4.69 -18.67 5.01
CA VAL A 57 -3.35 -18.33 5.50
C VAL A 57 -3.33 -16.94 6.14
N ILE A 58 -4.01 -15.95 5.51
CA ILE A 58 -4.11 -14.61 6.06
C ILE A 58 -4.91 -14.61 7.36
N VAL A 59 -6.05 -15.32 7.43
CA VAL A 59 -6.85 -15.48 8.66
C VAL A 59 -6.00 -16.06 9.79
N ALA A 60 -5.25 -17.13 9.51
CA ALA A 60 -4.37 -17.75 10.50
C ALA A 60 -3.27 -16.78 10.97
N ALA A 61 -2.70 -15.98 10.07
CA ALA A 61 -1.70 -14.97 10.42
C ALA A 61 -2.30 -13.84 11.27
N PHE A 62 -3.51 -13.35 10.93
CA PHE A 62 -4.20 -12.30 11.65
C PHE A 62 -4.59 -12.71 13.07
N THR A 63 -5.19 -13.90 13.24
CA THR A 63 -5.57 -14.42 14.56
C THR A 63 -4.34 -14.77 15.41
N ARG A 64 -3.22 -15.14 14.80
CA ARG A 64 -1.94 -15.32 15.49
C ARG A 64 -1.37 -13.99 15.99
N ALA A 65 -1.47 -12.93 15.18
CA ALA A 65 -0.96 -11.61 15.50
C ALA A 65 -1.83 -10.88 16.54
N ASN A 66 -3.15 -11.08 16.49
CA ASN A 66 -4.11 -10.49 17.41
C ASN A 66 -4.99 -11.59 18.04
N LYS A 67 -4.68 -11.95 19.28
CA LYS A 67 -5.40 -13.02 20.01
C LYS A 67 -6.85 -12.67 20.38
N SER A 68 -7.19 -11.37 20.37
CA SER A 68 -8.56 -10.90 20.62
C SER A 68 -9.41 -10.82 19.36
N LEU A 69 -8.83 -11.09 18.19
CA LEU A 69 -9.53 -11.06 16.93
C LEU A 69 -10.25 -12.40 16.70
N ASP A 70 -11.58 -12.36 16.58
CA ASP A 70 -12.34 -13.55 16.24
C ASP A 70 -12.14 -13.92 14.77
N ARG A 71 -12.36 -15.22 14.47
CA ARG A 71 -12.14 -15.74 13.13
C ARG A 71 -13.06 -15.14 12.05
N PRO A 72 -14.38 -14.90 12.30
CA PRO A 72 -15.25 -14.23 11.33
C PRO A 72 -14.75 -12.84 10.94
N THR A 73 -14.33 -12.03 11.91
CA THR A 73 -13.74 -10.71 11.65
C THR A 73 -12.41 -10.82 10.90
N ALA A 74 -11.55 -11.76 11.27
CA ALA A 74 -10.30 -12.01 10.55
C ALA A 74 -10.55 -12.41 9.08
N SER A 75 -11.56 -13.27 8.83
CA SER A 75 -11.99 -13.68 7.49
C SER A 75 -12.46 -12.48 6.67
N LYS A 76 -13.29 -11.61 7.26
CA LYS A 76 -13.72 -10.37 6.60
C LYS A 76 -12.54 -9.48 6.19
N TYR A 77 -11.53 -9.34 7.05
CA TYR A 77 -10.35 -8.55 6.70
C TYR A 77 -9.49 -9.22 5.64
N ALA A 78 -9.37 -10.55 5.66
CA ALA A 78 -8.67 -11.29 4.62
C ALA A 78 -9.31 -11.09 3.23
N HIS A 79 -10.65 -11.09 3.15
CA HIS A 79 -11.36 -10.78 1.90
C HIS A 79 -11.06 -9.34 1.42
N HIS A 80 -11.02 -8.35 2.31
CA HIS A 80 -10.64 -6.98 1.91
C HIS A 80 -9.19 -6.91 1.42
N VAL A 81 -8.29 -7.72 1.98
CA VAL A 81 -6.90 -7.83 1.50
C VAL A 81 -6.86 -8.41 0.10
N LEU A 82 -7.60 -9.50 -0.16
CA LEU A 82 -7.63 -10.13 -1.48
C LEU A 82 -8.30 -9.25 -2.55
N GLU A 83 -9.33 -8.50 -2.16
CA GLU A 83 -9.96 -7.48 -3.01
C GLU A 83 -8.95 -6.41 -3.42
N ALA A 84 -8.27 -5.80 -2.44
CA ALA A 84 -7.28 -4.76 -2.69
C ALA A 84 -6.04 -5.27 -3.46
N ALA A 85 -5.63 -6.52 -3.20
CA ALA A 85 -4.54 -7.17 -3.91
C ALA A 85 -4.82 -7.28 -5.41
N LEU A 86 -6.05 -7.68 -5.75
CA LEU A 86 -6.50 -7.77 -7.13
C LEU A 86 -6.60 -6.39 -7.78
N GLU A 87 -7.23 -5.44 -7.11
CA GLU A 87 -7.49 -4.10 -7.64
C GLU A 87 -6.19 -3.33 -7.94
N PHE A 88 -5.20 -3.45 -7.07
CA PHE A 88 -3.97 -2.65 -7.19
C PHE A 88 -2.74 -3.45 -7.66
N GLY A 89 -2.87 -4.75 -7.91
CA GLY A 89 -1.77 -5.61 -8.35
C GLY A 89 -0.66 -5.76 -7.31
N VAL A 90 -1.03 -5.83 -6.02
CA VAL A 90 -0.10 -5.98 -4.90
C VAL A 90 -0.25 -7.38 -4.31
N ASP A 91 0.89 -8.00 -3.94
CA ASP A 91 0.91 -9.29 -3.26
C ASP A 91 0.05 -9.26 -1.97
N PRO A 92 -0.98 -10.12 -1.82
CA PRO A 92 -1.88 -10.11 -0.67
C PRO A 92 -1.14 -10.36 0.66
N PHE A 93 -0.09 -11.17 0.66
CA PHE A 93 0.71 -11.40 1.87
C PHE A 93 1.55 -10.17 2.26
N MET A 94 1.93 -9.35 1.28
CA MET A 94 2.55 -8.06 1.55
C MET A 94 1.57 -7.12 2.27
N ILE A 95 0.34 -7.00 1.76
CA ILE A 95 -0.71 -6.17 2.38
C ILE A 95 -1.00 -6.66 3.81
N ALA A 96 -1.21 -7.97 3.98
CA ALA A 96 -1.46 -8.57 5.29
C ALA A 96 -0.30 -8.31 6.27
N SER A 97 0.95 -8.39 5.80
CA SER A 97 2.14 -8.12 6.61
C SER A 97 2.22 -6.66 7.05
N ILE A 98 1.88 -5.72 6.19
CA ILE A 98 1.79 -4.30 6.55
C ILE A 98 0.73 -4.11 7.64
N ILE A 99 -0.47 -4.67 7.50
CA ILE A 99 -1.55 -4.61 8.50
C ILE A 99 -1.06 -5.14 9.86
N ILE A 100 -0.42 -6.30 9.88
CA ILE A 100 0.13 -6.89 11.11
C ILE A 100 1.15 -5.95 11.77
N ARG A 101 2.01 -5.32 10.97
CA ARG A 101 3.08 -4.43 11.48
C ARG A 101 2.57 -3.08 11.95
N GLU A 102 1.57 -2.53 11.27
CA GLU A 102 1.04 -1.20 11.54
C GLU A 102 0.09 -1.17 12.74
N SER A 103 -0.82 -2.11 12.83
CA SER A 103 -1.90 -2.06 13.83
C SER A 103 -2.01 -3.29 14.73
N THR A 104 -1.25 -4.34 14.45
CA THR A 104 -1.52 -5.67 15.04
C THR A 104 -2.98 -6.09 14.76
N VAL A 105 -3.44 -5.86 13.54
CA VAL A 105 -4.80 -6.17 13.05
C VAL A 105 -5.90 -5.53 13.93
N ARG A 106 -5.72 -4.29 14.36
CA ARG A 106 -6.70 -3.54 15.14
C ARG A 106 -7.37 -2.48 14.28
N GLN A 107 -8.63 -2.68 13.95
CA GLN A 107 -9.44 -1.79 13.11
C GLN A 107 -9.42 -0.34 13.62
N ASN A 108 -9.58 -0.15 14.92
CA ASN A 108 -9.68 1.17 15.54
C ASN A 108 -8.32 1.70 16.03
N ALA A 109 -7.20 1.15 15.49
CA ALA A 109 -5.89 1.65 15.84
C ALA A 109 -5.74 3.12 15.44
N ARG A 110 -5.32 3.95 16.40
CA ARG A 110 -5.09 5.38 16.22
C ARG A 110 -3.73 5.74 16.79
N SER A 111 -2.96 6.52 16.04
CA SER A 111 -1.78 7.20 16.53
C SER A 111 -1.97 8.71 16.37
N ARG A 112 -0.97 9.51 16.73
CA ARG A 112 -1.03 10.96 16.53
C ARG A 112 -1.30 11.37 15.07
N TYR A 113 -0.89 10.54 14.12
CA TYR A 113 -0.90 10.90 12.70
C TYR A 113 -1.60 9.89 11.81
N ALA A 114 -1.93 8.70 12.29
CA ALA A 114 -2.36 7.60 11.45
C ALA A 114 -3.54 6.82 12.04
N LEU A 115 -4.34 6.20 11.15
CA LEU A 115 -5.64 5.60 11.44
C LEU A 115 -5.78 4.20 10.82
N GLY A 116 -6.42 3.30 11.56
CA GLY A 116 -6.94 2.04 11.09
C GLY A 116 -5.90 0.94 10.89
N LEU A 117 -6.29 -0.11 10.18
CA LEU A 117 -5.52 -1.34 9.98
C LEU A 117 -4.13 -1.10 9.39
N MET A 118 -4.03 -0.25 8.37
CA MET A 118 -2.80 0.08 7.66
C MET A 118 -2.17 1.41 8.11
N GLN A 119 -2.67 2.02 9.20
CA GLN A 119 -2.14 3.25 9.79
C GLN A 119 -1.93 4.39 8.77
N ILE A 120 -3.00 4.80 8.12
CA ILE A 120 -2.96 5.81 7.07
C ILE A 120 -2.92 7.21 7.67
N ASN A 121 -1.96 8.04 7.25
CA ASN A 121 -1.90 9.46 7.59
C ASN A 121 -2.88 10.27 6.74
N TRP A 122 -4.08 10.54 7.29
CA TRP A 122 -5.12 11.31 6.61
C TRP A 122 -4.64 12.68 6.13
N LYS A 123 -3.90 13.41 6.98
CA LYS A 123 -3.43 14.75 6.64
C LYS A 123 -2.52 14.75 5.41
N ALA A 124 -1.68 13.74 5.28
CA ALA A 124 -0.76 13.61 4.15
C ALA A 124 -1.46 13.16 2.86
N HIS A 125 -2.47 12.27 2.97
CA HIS A 125 -3.01 11.57 1.79
C HIS A 125 -4.44 11.99 1.40
N ARG A 126 -5.13 12.86 2.19
CA ARG A 126 -6.55 13.20 1.97
C ARG A 126 -6.89 13.62 0.56
N LYS A 127 -6.07 14.50 -0.05
CA LYS A 127 -6.33 15.02 -1.40
C LYS A 127 -6.36 13.91 -2.46
N GLY A 128 -5.41 12.98 -2.39
CA GLY A 128 -5.38 11.84 -3.29
C GLY A 128 -6.48 10.83 -3.02
N LEU A 129 -6.76 10.55 -1.74
CA LEU A 129 -7.78 9.58 -1.36
C LEU A 129 -9.21 10.04 -1.68
N THR A 130 -9.57 11.31 -1.41
CA THR A 130 -10.90 11.84 -1.75
C THR A 130 -11.14 11.92 -3.27
N LYS A 131 -10.08 12.01 -4.06
CA LYS A 131 -10.16 11.94 -5.52
C LYS A 131 -10.30 10.51 -6.03
N ALA A 132 -9.56 9.57 -5.43
CA ALA A 132 -9.54 8.17 -5.85
C ALA A 132 -10.76 7.37 -5.38
N PHE A 133 -11.32 7.70 -4.22
CA PHE A 133 -12.39 6.92 -3.58
C PHE A 133 -13.57 7.80 -3.20
N ARG A 134 -14.74 7.52 -3.76
CA ARG A 134 -15.99 8.28 -3.46
C ARG A 134 -16.45 8.12 -2.01
N GLU A 135 -16.16 6.98 -1.40
CA GLU A 135 -16.56 6.63 -0.04
C GLU A 135 -15.59 7.11 1.05
N ILE A 136 -14.45 7.74 0.68
CA ILE A 136 -13.44 8.23 1.63
C ILE A 136 -13.38 9.75 1.58
N ASN A 137 -14.16 10.41 2.42
CA ASN A 137 -14.29 11.86 2.46
C ASN A 137 -13.79 12.48 3.77
N THR A 138 -13.70 11.67 4.82
CA THR A 138 -13.29 12.09 6.17
C THR A 138 -12.23 11.15 6.73
N ALA A 139 -11.56 11.59 7.80
CA ALA A 139 -10.62 10.76 8.53
C ALA A 139 -11.28 9.49 9.13
N ASP A 140 -12.55 9.62 9.57
CA ASP A 140 -13.28 8.50 10.18
C ASP A 140 -13.68 7.42 9.16
N ASP A 141 -13.77 7.76 7.87
CA ASP A 141 -13.97 6.76 6.82
C ASP A 141 -12.82 5.77 6.73
N LEU A 142 -11.62 6.16 7.16
CA LEU A 142 -10.46 5.27 7.27
C LEU A 142 -10.51 4.30 8.46
N LEU A 143 -11.52 4.38 9.32
CA LEU A 143 -11.76 3.37 10.36
C LEU A 143 -12.67 2.24 9.88
N LYS A 144 -13.29 2.39 8.72
CA LYS A 144 -13.97 1.31 8.03
C LYS A 144 -12.93 0.36 7.44
N PRO A 145 -12.92 -0.95 7.79
CA PRO A 145 -11.83 -1.86 7.42
C PRO A 145 -11.56 -1.91 5.91
N ARG A 146 -12.62 -2.06 5.11
CA ARG A 146 -12.51 -2.10 3.65
C ARG A 146 -11.83 -0.84 3.09
N ASN A 147 -12.33 0.34 3.48
CA ASN A 147 -11.79 1.61 3.03
C ASN A 147 -10.32 1.78 3.43
N ASN A 148 -9.96 1.34 4.64
CA ASN A 148 -8.59 1.42 5.12
C ASN A 148 -7.65 0.52 4.31
N VAL A 149 -8.06 -0.72 4.05
CA VAL A 149 -7.24 -1.67 3.28
C VAL A 149 -7.09 -1.21 1.83
N LEU A 150 -8.17 -0.79 1.18
CA LEU A 150 -8.12 -0.25 -0.19
C LEU A 150 -7.22 0.99 -0.27
N ALA A 151 -7.44 1.97 0.59
CA ALA A 151 -6.66 3.21 0.61
C ALA A 151 -5.17 2.96 0.92
N GLY A 152 -4.86 2.11 1.90
CA GLY A 152 -3.49 1.78 2.26
C GLY A 152 -2.77 1.02 1.14
N THR A 153 -3.46 0.09 0.49
CA THR A 153 -2.89 -0.65 -0.66
C THR A 153 -2.68 0.27 -1.87
N TYR A 154 -3.62 1.17 -2.15
CA TYR A 154 -3.47 2.20 -3.17
C TYR A 154 -2.22 3.06 -2.93
N ILE A 155 -2.02 3.56 -1.70
CA ILE A 155 -0.83 4.34 -1.33
C ILE A 155 0.44 3.50 -1.52
N PHE A 156 0.44 2.25 -1.06
CA PHE A 156 1.60 1.37 -1.20
C PHE A 156 1.90 1.03 -2.66
N SER A 157 0.89 0.73 -3.48
CA SER A 157 1.05 0.47 -4.92
C SER A 157 1.66 1.66 -5.65
N TRP A 158 1.25 2.87 -5.26
CA TRP A 158 1.84 4.10 -5.79
C TRP A 158 3.32 4.23 -5.43
N TYR A 159 3.69 3.97 -4.17
CA TYR A 159 5.11 3.96 -3.79
C TYR A 159 5.89 2.88 -4.53
N LEU A 160 5.31 1.70 -4.71
CA LEU A 160 5.94 0.60 -5.43
C LEU A 160 6.23 1.00 -6.89
N LYS A 161 5.25 1.56 -7.59
CA LYS A 161 5.42 2.10 -8.95
C LYS A 161 6.47 3.21 -9.00
N SER A 162 6.41 4.17 -8.07
CA SER A 162 7.35 5.31 -8.02
C SER A 162 8.80 4.91 -7.66
N CYS A 163 8.98 3.72 -7.10
CA CYS A 163 10.29 3.14 -6.80
C CYS A 163 10.77 2.15 -7.87
N GLY A 164 10.07 2.04 -9.00
CA GLY A 164 10.43 1.09 -10.06
C GLY A 164 10.29 -0.38 -9.66
N GLY A 165 9.35 -0.70 -8.75
CA GLY A 165 9.15 -2.05 -8.22
C GLY A 165 10.05 -2.42 -7.03
N ASP A 166 10.93 -1.53 -6.58
CA ASP A 166 11.78 -1.77 -5.40
C ASP A 166 10.93 -1.75 -4.11
N VAL A 167 10.67 -2.94 -3.58
CA VAL A 167 9.82 -3.16 -2.42
C VAL A 167 10.40 -2.54 -1.15
N ASP A 168 11.71 -2.62 -0.94
CA ASP A 168 12.39 -2.10 0.25
C ASP A 168 12.26 -0.57 0.32
N ARG A 169 12.46 0.08 -0.82
CA ARG A 169 12.28 1.53 -0.96
C ARG A 169 10.82 1.94 -0.81
N ALA A 170 9.89 1.17 -1.38
CA ALA A 170 8.46 1.41 -1.25
C ALA A 170 8.00 1.31 0.20
N LEU A 171 8.39 0.26 0.93
CA LEU A 171 8.10 0.08 2.35
C LEU A 171 8.72 1.19 3.22
N SER A 172 9.94 1.63 2.90
CA SER A 172 10.58 2.75 3.60
C SER A 172 9.81 4.06 3.39
N ARG A 173 9.31 4.31 2.18
CA ARG A 173 8.45 5.47 1.88
C ARG A 173 7.10 5.36 2.58
N TYR A 174 6.50 4.17 2.61
CA TYR A 174 5.25 3.93 3.31
C TYR A 174 5.39 4.23 4.81
N LEU A 175 6.48 3.78 5.44
CA LEU A 175 6.81 4.08 6.84
C LEU A 175 7.11 5.57 7.09
N GLY A 176 7.41 6.34 6.03
CA GLY A 176 7.77 7.75 6.12
C GLY A 176 9.20 8.03 6.61
N ARG A 177 10.05 7.02 6.71
CA ARG A 177 11.46 7.10 7.13
C ARG A 177 12.24 5.88 6.68
N SER A 178 13.56 5.97 6.73
CA SER A 178 14.42 4.80 6.58
C SER A 178 14.12 3.78 7.69
N GLY A 179 13.81 2.54 7.31
CA GLY A 179 13.26 1.55 8.23
C GLY A 179 13.71 0.11 7.99
N GLY A 180 15.02 -0.16 7.86
CA GLY A 180 15.52 -1.51 7.57
C GLY A 180 14.93 -2.61 8.48
N LYS A 181 14.82 -2.34 9.79
CA LYS A 181 14.18 -3.26 10.75
C LYS A 181 12.68 -3.48 10.49
N TYR A 182 11.96 -2.44 10.05
CA TYR A 182 10.56 -2.55 9.67
C TYR A 182 10.42 -3.34 8.36
N VAL A 183 11.17 -2.96 7.34
CA VAL A 183 11.19 -3.63 6.03
C VAL A 183 11.46 -5.12 6.19
N SER A 184 12.54 -5.50 6.88
CA SER A 184 12.87 -6.91 7.12
C SER A 184 11.75 -7.68 7.82
N LYS A 185 11.06 -7.07 8.79
CA LYS A 185 9.94 -7.72 9.49
C LYS A 185 8.70 -7.90 8.61
N VAL A 186 8.39 -6.93 7.74
CA VAL A 186 7.29 -7.05 6.78
C VAL A 186 7.60 -8.16 5.77
N LEU A 187 8.79 -8.17 5.19
CA LEU A 187 9.22 -9.17 4.21
C LEU A 187 9.23 -10.58 4.79
N LEU A 188 9.79 -10.77 6.00
CA LEU A 188 9.76 -12.05 6.71
C LEU A 188 8.33 -12.54 6.93
N CYS A 189 7.43 -11.67 7.40
CA CYS A 189 6.05 -12.03 7.64
C CYS A 189 5.34 -12.47 6.35
N ALA A 190 5.56 -11.76 5.23
CA ALA A 190 5.01 -12.14 3.93
C ALA A 190 5.59 -13.48 3.45
N GLN A 191 6.89 -13.69 3.63
CA GLN A 191 7.56 -14.93 3.25
C GLN A 191 7.06 -16.14 4.07
N ASP A 192 6.80 -15.95 5.36
CA ASP A 192 6.28 -17.01 6.23
C ASP A 192 4.86 -17.42 5.81
N MET A 193 4.00 -16.46 5.44
CA MET A 193 2.68 -16.77 4.88
C MET A 193 2.78 -17.52 3.54
N LYS A 194 3.72 -17.16 2.66
CA LYS A 194 3.96 -17.91 1.42
C LYS A 194 4.39 -19.35 1.68
N LYS A 195 5.29 -19.57 2.63
CA LYS A 195 5.70 -20.91 3.04
C LYS A 195 4.53 -21.71 3.62
N GLU A 196 3.65 -21.07 4.37
CA GLU A 196 2.46 -21.71 4.91
C GLU A 196 1.49 -22.11 3.78
N LEU A 197 1.24 -21.23 2.82
CA LEU A 197 0.44 -21.55 1.64
C LEU A 197 0.98 -22.77 0.90
N GLU A 198 2.29 -22.87 0.69
CA GLU A 198 2.89 -24.03 0.03
C GLU A 198 2.70 -25.33 0.83
N LYS A 199 2.74 -25.27 2.16
CA LYS A 199 2.41 -26.44 3.01
C LYS A 199 0.95 -26.86 2.86
N PHE A 200 0.02 -25.90 2.84
CA PHE A 200 -1.40 -26.16 2.60
C PHE A 200 -1.62 -26.79 1.22
N ARG A 201 -1.00 -26.24 0.17
CA ARG A 201 -1.08 -26.80 -1.19
C ARG A 201 -0.57 -28.24 -1.26
N LYS A 202 0.56 -28.55 -0.59
CA LYS A 202 1.10 -29.91 -0.53
C LYS A 202 0.21 -30.87 0.24
N LYS A 203 -0.42 -30.41 1.33
CA LYS A 203 -1.25 -31.25 2.22
C LYS A 203 -2.61 -31.57 1.63
N TYR A 204 -3.22 -30.60 0.96
CA TYR A 204 -4.61 -30.73 0.47
C TYR A 204 -4.71 -30.92 -1.03
N GLY A 205 -3.59 -30.90 -1.77
CA GLY A 205 -3.55 -30.96 -3.22
C GLY A 205 -4.24 -29.74 -3.85
N THR A 206 -4.33 -29.73 -5.14
CA THR A 206 -5.32 -28.93 -5.85
C THR A 206 -6.65 -29.67 -5.69
N LEU A 207 -7.38 -29.39 -4.60
CA LEU A 207 -8.71 -29.96 -4.40
C LEU A 207 -9.59 -29.57 -5.59
N PRO A 208 -10.07 -30.53 -6.39
CA PRO A 208 -11.17 -30.25 -7.28
C PRO A 208 -12.41 -30.09 -6.39
N HIS A 209 -12.94 -28.87 -6.37
CA HIS A 209 -14.17 -28.48 -5.70
C HIS A 209 -14.19 -28.50 -4.16
N ALA A 210 -13.88 -27.34 -3.62
CA ALA A 210 -14.51 -26.62 -2.51
C ALA A 210 -15.21 -27.45 -1.42
N VAL A 211 -14.67 -27.37 -0.23
CA VAL A 211 -15.54 -27.29 0.96
C VAL A 211 -16.13 -25.87 0.93
N PRO A 212 -17.45 -25.70 0.75
CA PRO A 212 -18.03 -24.38 0.73
C PRO A 212 -17.86 -23.75 2.11
N PHE A 213 -17.19 -22.59 2.14
CA PHE A 213 -17.17 -21.75 3.34
C PHE A 213 -18.62 -21.44 3.74
N PRO A 214 -18.95 -21.51 5.04
CA PRO A 214 -20.21 -20.99 5.50
C PRO A 214 -20.24 -19.50 5.15
N ARG A 215 -21.11 -19.11 4.22
CA ARG A 215 -21.35 -17.70 3.91
C ARG A 215 -21.75 -17.01 5.20
N PRO A 216 -21.17 -15.84 5.55
CA PRO A 216 -21.74 -15.04 6.62
C PRO A 216 -23.19 -14.73 6.22
N MET A 217 -24.15 -15.13 7.06
CA MET A 217 -25.53 -14.69 6.90
C MET A 217 -25.54 -13.18 7.00
N LEU A 218 -26.16 -12.52 6.03
CA LEU A 218 -26.37 -11.08 5.95
C LEU A 218 -27.19 -10.59 7.14
#